data_879d7cc1ce3698612e2c30d0503cb3e6
#
_entry.id   879d7cc1ce3698612e2c30d0503cb3e6
#
_cell.length_a   1.000
_cell.length_b   1.000
_cell.length_c   1.000
_cell.angle_alpha   90.00
_cell.angle_beta   90.00
_cell.angle_gamma   90.00
#
_symmetry.space_group_name_H-M   'P 1'
#
loop_
_entity.id
_entity.type
_entity.pdbx_description
1 polymer ?
#
loop_
_entity_poly.entity_id
_entity_poly.type
_entity_poly.pdbx_seq_one_letter_code
_entity_poly.pdbx_strand_id
1 'polypeptide(L)'
;MYKLKRALYGLKQAPRAWYDKLTTYLTEHGFKRRSADTTLFIRKDKNSFVVAQIYVDDIIFGATNDSLAHSFVDEMKAMFEMSMVGELTYFLRLQVKQMDSGIYINQAKYARNLVKRLDWTMLHMPEHQWLPMQN
;
A
#
# COMPACT_ATOMS: atom_id res chain seq x y z
N MET A 1 -24.76 7.40 -26.96
CA MET A 1 -23.57 7.29 -26.07
C MET A 1 -23.88 8.03 -24.78
N TYR A 2 -23.91 7.39 -23.63
CA TYR A 2 -24.23 8.02 -22.34
C TYR A 2 -22.95 8.55 -21.68
N LYS A 3 -22.97 9.80 -21.21
CA LYS A 3 -21.88 10.41 -20.45
C LYS A 3 -22.15 10.19 -18.95
N LEU A 4 -21.30 9.46 -18.28
CA LEU A 4 -21.40 9.27 -16.81
C LEU A 4 -21.01 10.58 -16.09
N LYS A 5 -21.79 10.95 -15.08
CA LYS A 5 -21.52 12.12 -14.22
C LYS A 5 -20.52 11.80 -13.10
N ARG A 6 -20.34 10.51 -12.76
CA ARG A 6 -19.42 10.02 -11.74
C ARG A 6 -18.68 8.79 -12.24
N ALA A 7 -17.45 8.57 -11.77
CA ALA A 7 -16.73 7.33 -11.97
C ALA A 7 -17.41 6.22 -11.16
N LEU A 8 -17.64 5.07 -11.78
CA LEU A 8 -18.22 3.90 -11.12
C LEU A 8 -17.12 2.86 -10.90
N TYR A 9 -17.12 2.24 -9.73
CA TYR A 9 -16.21 1.13 -9.40
C TYR A 9 -16.31 0.01 -10.45
N GLY A 10 -15.16 -0.58 -10.82
CA GLY A 10 -15.08 -1.62 -11.85
C GLY A 10 -14.93 -1.10 -13.29
N LEU A 11 -15.11 0.20 -13.56
CA LEU A 11 -14.82 0.78 -14.86
C LEU A 11 -13.33 1.12 -15.00
N LYS A 12 -12.78 0.94 -16.20
CA LYS A 12 -11.34 1.13 -16.50
C LYS A 12 -10.81 2.53 -16.09
N GLN A 13 -11.65 3.58 -16.16
CA GLN A 13 -11.28 4.95 -15.80
C GLN A 13 -11.43 5.27 -14.29
N ALA A 14 -12.10 4.42 -13.51
CA ALA A 14 -12.39 4.71 -12.11
C ALA A 14 -11.13 4.86 -11.23
N PRO A 15 -10.09 4.00 -11.34
CA PRO A 15 -8.86 4.15 -10.56
C PRO A 15 -8.15 5.49 -10.83
N ARG A 16 -8.14 5.95 -12.07
CA ARG A 16 -7.55 7.25 -12.43
C ARG A 16 -8.35 8.42 -11.85
N ALA A 17 -9.68 8.38 -11.96
CA ALA A 17 -10.53 9.42 -11.38
C ALA A 17 -10.41 9.50 -9.85
N TRP A 18 -10.29 8.35 -9.19
CA TRP A 18 -10.01 8.25 -7.76
C TRP A 18 -8.67 8.90 -7.42
N TYR A 19 -7.60 8.46 -8.08
CA TYR A 19 -6.25 8.99 -7.87
C TYR A 19 -6.19 10.50 -8.08
N ASP A 20 -6.76 11.02 -9.17
CA ASP A 20 -6.80 12.46 -9.47
C ASP A 20 -7.52 13.24 -8.37
N LYS A 21 -8.67 12.76 -7.89
CA LYS A 21 -9.42 13.40 -6.80
C LYS A 21 -8.64 13.40 -5.48
N LEU A 22 -8.05 12.27 -5.12
CA LEU A 22 -7.27 12.11 -3.89
C LEU A 22 -6.01 12.99 -3.91
N THR A 23 -5.27 12.99 -5.00
CA THR A 23 -4.03 13.78 -5.13
C THR A 23 -4.30 15.28 -5.14
N THR A 24 -5.39 15.72 -5.77
CA THR A 24 -5.85 17.11 -5.72
C THR A 24 -6.12 17.51 -4.28
N TYR A 25 -6.93 16.73 -3.56
CA TYR A 25 -7.25 16.98 -2.17
C TYR A 25 -6.00 17.07 -1.28
N LEU A 26 -5.10 16.08 -1.37
CA LEU A 26 -3.87 16.09 -0.58
C LEU A 26 -3.00 17.32 -0.85
N THR A 27 -2.89 17.71 -2.12
CA THR A 27 -2.10 18.90 -2.52
C THR A 27 -2.72 20.19 -1.96
N GLU A 28 -4.04 20.35 -2.02
CA GLU A 28 -4.77 21.50 -1.46
C GLU A 28 -4.64 21.57 0.06
N HIS A 29 -4.44 20.41 0.75
CA HIS A 29 -4.26 20.33 2.20
C HIS A 29 -2.77 20.30 2.62
N GLY A 30 -1.89 20.83 1.77
CA GLY A 30 -0.49 21.08 2.12
C GLY A 30 0.45 19.88 1.98
N PHE A 31 -0.02 18.77 1.43
CA PHE A 31 0.86 17.66 1.09
C PHE A 31 1.66 17.96 -0.18
N LYS A 32 2.94 17.66 -0.16
CA LYS A 32 3.83 17.77 -1.30
C LYS A 32 4.12 16.39 -1.87
N ARG A 33 3.82 16.21 -3.16
CA ARG A 33 4.13 14.98 -3.89
C ARG A 33 5.64 14.91 -4.14
N ARG A 34 6.23 13.72 -3.98
CA ARG A 34 7.66 13.51 -4.25
C ARG A 34 7.88 13.27 -5.75
N SER A 35 8.98 13.85 -6.26
CA SER A 35 9.34 13.71 -7.69
C SER A 35 9.80 12.29 -8.03
N ALA A 36 10.50 11.62 -7.10
CA ALA A 36 11.00 10.25 -7.29
C ALA A 36 9.90 9.19 -7.20
N ASP A 37 8.84 9.47 -6.44
CA ASP A 37 7.67 8.58 -6.31
C ASP A 37 6.41 9.44 -6.29
N THR A 38 5.66 9.38 -7.38
CA THR A 38 4.47 10.20 -7.58
C THR A 38 3.28 9.78 -6.71
N THR A 39 3.37 8.63 -6.04
CA THR A 39 2.36 8.10 -5.12
C THR A 39 2.67 8.43 -3.66
N LEU A 40 3.85 9.02 -3.38
CA LEU A 40 4.29 9.41 -2.05
C LEU A 40 4.04 10.90 -1.79
N PHE A 41 3.30 11.18 -0.73
CA PHE A 41 2.92 12.52 -0.29
C PHE A 41 3.43 12.80 1.11
N ILE A 42 3.94 14.00 1.35
CA ILE A 42 4.47 14.40 2.65
C ILE A 42 3.94 15.79 3.01
N ARG A 43 3.33 15.92 4.19
CA ARG A 43 3.01 17.19 4.84
C ARG A 43 3.94 17.37 6.01
N LYS A 44 4.69 18.48 6.02
CA LYS A 44 5.62 18.85 7.10
C LYS A 44 5.13 20.08 7.81
N ASP A 45 5.20 20.07 9.15
CA ASP A 45 4.97 21.21 10.01
C ASP A 45 6.07 21.26 11.09
N LYS A 46 6.91 22.31 11.03
CA LYS A 46 8.07 22.51 11.93
C LYS A 46 8.87 21.23 12.19
N ASN A 47 8.63 20.57 13.31
CA ASN A 47 9.34 19.34 13.73
C ASN A 47 8.51 18.07 13.55
N SER A 48 7.37 18.16 12.90
CA SER A 48 6.45 17.03 12.70
C SER A 48 6.11 16.85 11.24
N PHE A 49 5.74 15.62 10.87
CA PHE A 49 5.32 15.31 9.51
C PHE A 49 4.32 14.15 9.46
N VAL A 50 3.55 14.16 8.40
CA VAL A 50 2.72 13.03 7.97
C VAL A 50 3.19 12.59 6.60
N VAL A 51 3.39 11.30 6.42
CA VAL A 51 3.71 10.66 5.14
C VAL A 51 2.54 9.79 4.74
N ALA A 52 2.08 9.90 3.51
CA ALA A 52 1.02 9.07 2.95
C ALA A 52 1.48 8.48 1.62
N GLN A 53 1.37 7.16 1.49
CA GLN A 53 1.65 6.40 0.28
C GLN A 53 0.34 5.88 -0.28
N ILE A 54 0.02 6.25 -1.52
CA ILE A 54 -1.18 5.78 -2.21
C ILE A 54 -0.85 4.49 -2.96
N TYR A 55 -1.68 3.48 -2.77
CA TYR A 55 -1.60 2.23 -3.51
C TYR A 55 -2.99 1.77 -3.96
N VAL A 56 -3.33 2.02 -5.20
CA VAL A 56 -4.65 1.76 -5.80
C VAL A 56 -5.76 2.40 -4.96
N ASP A 57 -6.50 1.62 -4.19
CA ASP A 57 -7.61 2.08 -3.33
C ASP A 57 -7.17 2.28 -1.87
N ASP A 58 -5.96 1.85 -1.52
CA ASP A 58 -5.42 1.90 -0.17
C ASP A 58 -4.50 3.11 0.06
N ILE A 59 -4.50 3.64 1.28
CA ILE A 59 -3.55 4.64 1.74
C ILE A 59 -2.81 4.09 2.96
N ILE A 60 -1.49 3.96 2.83
CA ILE A 60 -0.63 3.69 3.98
C ILE A 60 -0.06 5.01 4.43
N PHE A 61 -0.13 5.28 5.72
CA PHE A 61 0.39 6.53 6.26
C PHE A 61 1.16 6.30 7.56
N GLY A 62 2.01 7.25 7.88
CA GLY A 62 2.72 7.35 9.13
C GLY A 62 2.86 8.80 9.55
N ALA A 63 2.91 9.06 10.84
CA ALA A 63 3.07 10.38 11.39
C ALA A 63 4.10 10.36 12.54
N THR A 64 4.67 11.52 12.86
CA THR A 64 5.61 11.66 13.97
C THR A 64 4.98 11.52 15.35
N ASN A 65 3.66 11.66 15.44
CA ASN A 65 2.90 11.44 16.67
C ASN A 65 1.46 11.03 16.37
N ASP A 66 0.81 10.41 17.35
CA ASP A 66 -0.52 9.85 17.22
C ASP A 66 -1.60 10.91 16.95
N SER A 67 -1.45 12.10 17.52
CA SER A 67 -2.40 13.21 17.29
C SER A 67 -2.48 13.59 15.80
N LEU A 68 -1.33 13.68 15.13
CA LEU A 68 -1.29 13.94 13.69
C LEU A 68 -1.83 12.78 12.86
N ALA A 69 -1.57 11.54 13.30
CA ALA A 69 -2.11 10.36 12.66
C ALA A 69 -3.65 10.37 12.71
N HIS A 70 -4.22 10.63 13.88
CA HIS A 70 -5.68 10.71 14.06
C HIS A 70 -6.29 11.88 13.28
N SER A 71 -5.67 13.07 13.33
CA SER A 71 -6.12 14.22 12.53
C SER A 71 -6.17 13.91 11.04
N PHE A 72 -5.15 13.23 10.52
CA PHE A 72 -5.13 12.80 9.11
C PHE A 72 -6.26 11.82 8.78
N VAL A 73 -6.53 10.86 9.67
CA VAL A 73 -7.64 9.90 9.51
C VAL A 73 -8.98 10.62 9.47
N ASP A 74 -9.19 11.58 10.37
CA ASP A 74 -10.43 12.34 10.44
C ASP A 74 -10.63 13.23 9.20
N GLU A 75 -9.56 13.87 8.72
CA GLU A 75 -9.56 14.63 7.46
C GLU A 75 -9.96 13.72 6.27
N MET A 76 -9.39 12.52 6.19
CA MET A 76 -9.67 11.58 5.10
C MET A 76 -11.09 11.02 5.16
N LYS A 77 -11.59 10.66 6.36
CA LYS A 77 -12.96 10.17 6.56
C LYS A 77 -14.02 11.23 6.27
N ALA A 78 -13.73 12.50 6.56
CA ALA A 78 -14.66 13.60 6.26
C ALA A 78 -14.85 13.82 4.75
N MET A 79 -13.84 13.53 3.94
CA MET A 79 -13.86 13.81 2.51
C MET A 79 -14.15 12.56 1.66
N PHE A 80 -13.73 11.39 2.12
CA PHE A 80 -13.81 10.13 1.39
C PHE A 80 -14.52 9.07 2.24
N GLU A 81 -15.28 8.20 1.58
CA GLU A 81 -15.88 7.02 2.22
C GLU A 81 -14.81 5.96 2.47
N MET A 82 -14.04 6.15 3.53
CA MET A 82 -12.89 5.30 3.89
C MET A 82 -13.00 4.83 5.34
N SER A 83 -12.47 3.65 5.60
CA SER A 83 -12.31 3.10 6.95
C SER A 83 -10.84 3.00 7.33
N MET A 84 -10.51 3.23 8.59
CA MET A 84 -9.20 2.92 9.12
C MET A 84 -9.15 1.44 9.53
N VAL A 85 -8.22 0.69 8.92
CA VAL A 85 -8.05 -0.75 9.22
C VAL A 85 -7.20 -0.96 10.48
N GLY A 86 -6.48 0.07 10.93
CA GLY A 86 -5.61 0.01 12.08
C GLY A 86 -4.13 -0.09 11.70
N GLU A 87 -3.33 -0.63 12.60
CA GLU A 87 -1.89 -0.77 12.42
C GLU A 87 -1.56 -1.72 11.26
N LEU A 88 -0.58 -1.33 10.43
CA LEU A 88 -0.18 -2.09 9.26
C LEU A 88 0.51 -3.39 9.69
N THR A 89 -0.12 -4.54 9.40
CA THR A 89 0.41 -5.87 9.70
C THR A 89 0.76 -6.66 8.45
N TYR A 90 0.19 -6.31 7.31
CA TYR A 90 0.42 -7.00 6.04
C TYR A 90 0.21 -6.06 4.85
N PHE A 91 1.18 -6.00 3.94
CA PHE A 91 1.09 -5.20 2.72
C PHE A 91 1.96 -5.78 1.60
N LEU A 92 1.41 -5.90 0.38
CA LEU A 92 2.13 -6.37 -0.81
C LEU A 92 2.93 -7.67 -0.58
N ARG A 93 2.34 -8.65 0.12
CA ARG A 93 2.99 -9.91 0.53
C ARG A 93 4.08 -9.76 1.60
N LEU A 94 4.29 -8.57 2.12
CA LEU A 94 5.13 -8.30 3.26
C LEU A 94 4.32 -8.41 4.55
N GLN A 95 4.83 -9.13 5.52
CA GLN A 95 4.34 -9.10 6.89
C GLN A 95 5.11 -8.01 7.63
N VAL A 96 4.39 -7.13 8.28
CA VAL A 96 4.94 -6.02 9.06
C VAL A 96 4.61 -6.26 10.52
N LYS A 97 5.61 -6.14 11.38
CA LYS A 97 5.45 -6.18 12.84
C LYS A 97 6.11 -4.94 13.41
N GLN A 98 5.31 -4.11 14.03
CA GLN A 98 5.77 -2.92 14.74
C GLN A 98 6.11 -3.33 16.19
N MET A 99 7.21 -2.84 16.70
CA MET A 99 7.72 -3.09 18.06
C MET A 99 8.36 -1.80 18.57
N ASP A 100 8.48 -1.66 19.88
CA ASP A 100 9.12 -0.48 20.50
C ASP A 100 10.55 -0.25 20.00
N SER A 101 11.25 -1.33 19.64
CA SER A 101 12.62 -1.30 19.10
C SER A 101 12.72 -1.03 17.61
N GLY A 102 11.58 -0.99 16.87
CA GLY A 102 11.56 -0.74 15.42
C GLY A 102 10.52 -1.55 14.66
N ILE A 103 10.61 -1.49 13.35
CA ILE A 103 9.69 -2.17 12.44
C ILE A 103 10.40 -3.38 11.83
N TYR A 104 9.82 -4.57 12.00
CA TYR A 104 10.30 -5.80 11.41
C TYR A 104 9.45 -6.18 10.20
N ILE A 105 10.10 -6.37 9.05
CA ILE A 105 9.44 -6.70 7.77
C ILE A 105 9.96 -8.06 7.29
N ASN A 106 9.06 -8.97 6.93
CA ASN A 106 9.41 -10.28 6.40
C ASN A 106 8.40 -10.78 5.36
N GLN A 107 8.77 -11.85 4.65
CA GLN A 107 7.92 -12.53 3.67
C GLN A 107 7.69 -14.01 4.03
N ALA A 108 7.72 -14.38 5.29
CA ALA A 108 7.64 -15.78 5.73
C ALA A 108 6.39 -16.51 5.22
N LYS A 109 5.23 -15.84 5.21
CA LYS A 109 3.99 -16.41 4.67
C LYS A 109 4.07 -16.63 3.15
N TYR A 110 4.64 -15.67 2.43
CA TYR A 110 4.82 -15.80 0.98
C TYR A 110 5.81 -16.90 0.63
N ALA A 111 6.96 -16.95 1.31
CA ALA A 111 7.97 -17.98 1.13
C ALA A 111 7.40 -19.40 1.38
N ARG A 112 6.68 -19.60 2.50
CA ARG A 112 6.00 -20.87 2.77
C ARG A 112 5.00 -21.27 1.69
N ASN A 113 4.24 -20.32 1.18
CA ASN A 113 3.29 -20.59 0.11
C ASN A 113 3.99 -20.95 -1.21
N LEU A 114 5.13 -20.31 -1.47
CA LEU A 114 5.95 -20.59 -2.65
C LEU A 114 6.53 -22.00 -2.58
N VAL A 115 7.14 -22.37 -1.44
CA VAL A 115 7.68 -23.70 -1.19
C VAL A 115 6.59 -24.77 -1.35
N LYS A 116 5.41 -24.58 -0.75
CA LYS A 116 4.29 -25.50 -0.90
C LYS A 116 3.86 -25.69 -2.36
N ARG A 117 3.92 -24.65 -3.18
CA ARG A 117 3.63 -24.77 -4.62
C ARG A 117 4.72 -25.53 -5.38
N LEU A 118 5.97 -25.28 -5.02
CA LEU A 118 7.12 -25.96 -5.63
C LEU A 118 7.18 -27.43 -5.21
N ASP A 119 6.98 -27.75 -3.94
CA ASP A 119 6.89 -29.14 -3.45
C ASP A 119 5.80 -29.93 -4.17
N TRP A 120 4.63 -29.34 -4.42
CA TRP A 120 3.59 -29.94 -5.24
C TRP A 120 4.06 -30.20 -6.68
N THR A 121 4.83 -29.29 -7.26
CA THR A 121 5.35 -29.42 -8.62
C THR A 121 6.47 -30.46 -8.70
N MET A 122 7.35 -30.51 -7.69
CA MET A 122 8.47 -31.44 -7.61
C MET A 122 8.01 -32.90 -7.43
N LEU A 123 6.96 -33.14 -6.64
CA LEU A 123 6.37 -34.48 -6.48
C LEU A 123 5.78 -35.06 -7.76
N HIS A 124 5.55 -34.21 -8.78
CA HIS A 124 5.00 -34.60 -10.07
C HIS A 124 6.01 -34.49 -11.22
N MET A 125 7.27 -34.13 -10.95
CA MET A 125 8.34 -34.14 -11.93
C MET A 125 8.96 -35.55 -12.04
N PRO A 126 9.11 -36.11 -13.26
CA PRO A 126 9.82 -37.38 -13.46
C PRO A 126 11.28 -37.26 -12.99
N GLU A 127 11.81 -38.25 -12.28
CA GLU A 127 13.16 -38.29 -11.70
C GLU A 127 14.31 -37.97 -12.67
N HIS A 128 14.11 -38.07 -13.96
CA HIS A 128 15.16 -37.86 -14.99
C HIS A 128 15.28 -36.39 -15.49
N GLN A 129 14.60 -35.41 -14.87
CA GLN A 129 14.72 -34.00 -15.23
C GLN A 129 15.67 -33.17 -14.32
N TRP A 130 16.37 -33.82 -13.40
CA TRP A 130 17.41 -33.17 -12.63
C TRP A 130 18.68 -33.01 -13.49
N LEU A 131 18.91 -31.84 -14.06
CA LEU A 131 20.20 -31.51 -14.64
C LEU A 131 21.21 -31.32 -13.51
N PRO A 132 22.36 -32.02 -13.51
CA PRO A 132 23.41 -31.78 -12.53
C PRO A 132 23.92 -30.34 -12.75
N MET A 133 24.00 -29.56 -11.66
CA MET A 133 24.73 -28.31 -11.68
C MET A 133 26.20 -28.64 -11.97
N GLN A 134 26.69 -28.25 -13.11
CA GLN A 134 28.13 -28.30 -13.40
C GLN A 134 28.82 -27.20 -12.59
N ASN A 135 29.84 -27.59 -11.83
CA ASN A 135 30.72 -26.73 -11.05
C ASN A 135 31.47 -25.72 -11.93
#